data_58b54d1482300d3192627d5612b506ce
#
_entry.id   58b54d1482300d3192627d5612b506ce
#
_cell.length_a   1.000
_cell.length_b   1.000
_cell.length_c   1.000
_cell.angle_alpha   90.00
_cell.angle_beta   90.00
_cell.angle_gamma   90.00
#
_symmetry.space_group_name_H-M   'P 1'
#
loop_
_entity.id
_entity.type
_entity.pdbx_description
1 polymer ?
#
loop_
_entity_poly.entity_id
_entity_poly.type
_entity_poly.pdbx_seq_one_letter_code
_entity_poly.pdbx_strand_id
1 'polypeptide(L)'
;EALSIKPSYNNIYDYAINIENLASQYFEKVLNDNNPNWHSIYNDYELDKSEKEQSRKTGRSEDVIRLMSYVKKMGLKDSLFDAVSGILNNDRTYFDKLVSSLYPLLEKLTSGDIAKLISPEFDDLTDPRPILDWQKVINENAVVYVGLDSLTDQQVATAVGNAMFADLTSLSGQIYKFGVSYGQSDKAEKRWIDLHADEFNELVGDEFIPMLNKARGAGFRCTAYTQTVADIEAKIGSTTKAQQMLGNFNN
;
A
#
# COMPACT_ATOMS: atom_id res chain seq x y z
N GLU A 1 -5.97 -0.03 -9.31
CA GLU A 1 -7.27 -0.42 -9.89
C GLU A 1 -7.52 0.29 -11.23
N ALA A 2 -7.50 1.63 -11.30
CA ALA A 2 -7.79 2.37 -12.55
C ALA A 2 -6.89 1.97 -13.72
N LEU A 3 -5.62 1.68 -13.49
CA LEU A 3 -4.67 1.23 -14.49
C LEU A 3 -4.62 -0.28 -14.67
N SER A 4 -5.41 -1.04 -13.91
CA SER A 4 -5.37 -2.52 -13.88
C SER A 4 -3.98 -3.09 -13.49
N ILE A 5 -3.16 -2.27 -12.85
CA ILE A 5 -1.85 -2.65 -12.34
C ILE A 5 -2.02 -3.19 -10.92
N LYS A 6 -1.49 -4.37 -10.64
CA LYS A 6 -1.42 -4.90 -9.29
C LYS A 6 -0.34 -4.13 -8.52
N PRO A 7 -0.64 -3.60 -7.32
CA PRO A 7 0.34 -2.84 -6.57
C PRO A 7 1.50 -3.75 -6.13
N SER A 8 2.72 -3.28 -6.35
CA SER A 8 3.96 -3.88 -5.86
C SER A 8 4.86 -2.78 -5.29
N TYR A 9 5.86 -3.14 -4.50
CA TYR A 9 6.84 -2.16 -4.03
C TYR A 9 7.60 -1.52 -5.18
N ASN A 10 7.88 -2.26 -6.26
CA ASN A 10 8.51 -1.72 -7.47
C ASN A 10 7.64 -0.61 -8.09
N ASN A 11 6.34 -0.87 -8.30
CA ASN A 11 5.43 0.14 -8.84
C ASN A 11 5.33 1.38 -7.93
N ILE A 12 5.29 1.17 -6.60
CA ILE A 12 5.26 2.28 -5.65
C ILE A 12 6.54 3.11 -5.75
N TYR A 13 7.70 2.46 -5.84
CA TYR A 13 8.99 3.13 -5.98
C TYR A 13 9.08 3.92 -7.29
N ASP A 14 8.75 3.30 -8.42
CA ASP A 14 8.80 3.92 -9.74
C ASP A 14 7.90 5.15 -9.83
N TYR A 15 6.68 5.05 -9.29
CA TYR A 15 5.74 6.17 -9.29
C TYR A 15 6.04 7.23 -8.23
N ALA A 16 6.68 6.87 -7.12
CA ALA A 16 7.18 7.84 -6.14
C ALA A 16 8.32 8.70 -6.74
N ILE A 17 9.22 8.08 -7.53
CA ILE A 17 10.26 8.81 -8.23
C ILE A 17 9.69 9.66 -9.38
N ASN A 18 8.72 9.13 -10.10
CA ASN A 18 8.17 9.78 -11.28
C ASN A 18 6.64 9.76 -11.30
N ILE A 19 6.04 10.60 -10.45
CA ILE A 19 4.57 10.74 -10.37
C ILE A 19 3.95 11.23 -11.69
N GLU A 20 4.71 11.93 -12.53
CA GLU A 20 4.23 12.40 -13.84
C GLU A 20 4.00 11.23 -14.78
N ASN A 21 4.80 10.17 -14.68
CA ASN A 21 4.58 8.96 -15.47
C ASN A 21 3.25 8.27 -15.08
N LEU A 22 2.99 8.14 -13.78
CA LEU A 22 1.70 7.61 -13.30
C LEU A 22 0.53 8.46 -13.82
N ALA A 23 0.65 9.78 -13.70
CA ALA A 23 -0.38 10.70 -14.14
C ALA A 23 -0.63 10.59 -15.65
N SER A 24 0.43 10.53 -16.47
CA SER A 24 0.32 10.37 -17.91
C SER A 24 -0.39 9.07 -18.29
N GLN A 25 0.00 7.94 -17.71
CA GLN A 25 -0.65 6.65 -17.94
C GLN A 25 -2.15 6.67 -17.56
N TYR A 26 -2.49 7.33 -16.46
CA TYR A 26 -3.88 7.49 -16.05
C TYR A 26 -4.67 8.35 -17.04
N PHE A 27 -4.15 9.52 -17.44
CA PHE A 27 -4.84 10.40 -18.37
C PHE A 27 -4.99 9.76 -19.77
N GLU A 28 -3.97 9.08 -20.26
CA GLU A 28 -4.03 8.34 -21.52
C GLU A 28 -5.07 7.23 -21.46
N LYS A 29 -5.15 6.49 -20.35
CA LYS A 29 -6.18 5.48 -20.17
C LYS A 29 -7.58 6.08 -20.19
N VAL A 30 -7.83 7.17 -19.45
CA VAL A 30 -9.11 7.85 -19.44
C VAL A 30 -9.51 8.30 -20.86
N LEU A 31 -8.56 8.81 -21.62
CA LEU A 31 -8.78 9.23 -23.01
C LEU A 31 -9.08 8.04 -23.92
N ASN A 32 -8.32 6.95 -23.81
CA ASN A 32 -8.52 5.73 -24.59
C ASN A 32 -9.87 5.06 -24.32
N ASP A 33 -10.28 5.00 -23.05
CA ASP A 33 -11.55 4.40 -22.63
C ASP A 33 -12.76 5.19 -23.18
N ASN A 34 -12.61 6.51 -23.40
CA ASN A 34 -13.69 7.36 -23.90
C ASN A 34 -13.66 7.56 -25.43
N ASN A 35 -12.47 7.64 -26.03
CA ASN A 35 -12.32 7.80 -27.48
C ASN A 35 -10.96 7.23 -27.94
N PRO A 36 -10.90 6.01 -28.47
CA PRO A 36 -9.65 5.40 -28.93
C PRO A 36 -8.88 6.22 -29.99
N ASN A 37 -9.56 7.13 -30.69
CA ASN A 37 -8.95 8.00 -31.71
C ASN A 37 -8.60 9.39 -31.20
N TRP A 38 -8.51 9.60 -29.88
CA TRP A 38 -8.24 10.90 -29.27
C TRP A 38 -6.92 11.54 -29.73
N HIS A 39 -5.93 10.75 -30.11
CA HIS A 39 -4.62 11.21 -30.55
C HIS A 39 -4.70 12.16 -31.74
N SER A 40 -5.62 11.96 -32.69
CA SER A 40 -5.73 12.81 -33.88
C SER A 40 -6.10 14.25 -33.55
N ILE A 41 -6.93 14.44 -32.51
CA ILE A 41 -7.36 15.76 -32.04
C ILE A 41 -6.35 16.33 -31.05
N TYR A 42 -5.75 15.47 -30.22
CA TYR A 42 -4.76 15.87 -29.24
C TYR A 42 -3.48 16.41 -29.87
N ASN A 43 -3.08 15.89 -31.03
CA ASN A 43 -1.88 16.37 -31.72
C ASN A 43 -1.95 17.87 -32.08
N ASP A 44 -3.16 18.37 -32.35
CA ASP A 44 -3.41 19.79 -32.67
C ASP A 44 -3.72 20.64 -31.42
N TYR A 45 -3.77 20.00 -30.21
CA TYR A 45 -4.04 20.72 -28.98
C TYR A 45 -2.78 21.38 -28.45
N GLU A 46 -2.76 22.71 -28.41
CA GLU A 46 -1.69 23.51 -27.84
C GLU A 46 -2.08 24.05 -26.46
N LEU A 47 -1.10 24.08 -25.56
CA LEU A 47 -1.26 24.74 -24.26
C LEU A 47 -1.44 26.25 -24.44
N ASP A 48 -2.38 26.81 -23.70
CA ASP A 48 -2.54 28.25 -23.61
C ASP A 48 -1.44 28.91 -22.76
N LYS A 49 -1.47 30.24 -22.64
CA LYS A 49 -0.46 30.99 -21.86
C LYS A 49 -0.51 30.63 -20.36
N SER A 50 -1.72 30.41 -19.81
CA SER A 50 -1.93 30.11 -18.42
C SER A 50 -1.41 28.72 -18.10
N GLU A 51 -1.66 27.74 -18.96
CA GLU A 51 -1.22 26.36 -18.84
C GLU A 51 0.32 26.22 -18.93
N LYS A 52 0.95 26.99 -19.86
CA LYS A 52 2.41 27.10 -19.95
C LYS A 52 3.02 27.75 -18.69
N GLU A 53 2.36 28.75 -18.16
CA GLU A 53 2.78 29.38 -16.91
C GLU A 53 2.63 28.41 -15.72
N GLN A 54 1.57 27.61 -15.67
CA GLN A 54 1.38 26.56 -14.68
C GLN A 54 2.53 25.55 -14.72
N SER A 55 2.90 25.03 -15.90
CA SER A 55 4.05 24.12 -16.06
C SER A 55 5.33 24.72 -15.47
N ARG A 56 5.64 25.98 -15.81
CA ARG A 56 6.83 26.68 -15.28
C ARG A 56 6.78 26.88 -13.77
N LYS A 57 5.62 27.25 -13.22
CA LYS A 57 5.44 27.53 -11.81
C LYS A 57 5.52 26.25 -10.96
N THR A 58 4.98 25.16 -11.47
CA THR A 58 4.98 23.87 -10.74
C THR A 58 6.23 23.02 -10.99
N GLY A 59 7.04 23.37 -12.00
CA GLY A 59 8.19 22.57 -12.44
C GLY A 59 7.81 21.24 -13.07
N ARG A 60 6.54 21.10 -13.53
CA ARG A 60 6.04 19.91 -14.20
C ARG A 60 6.27 20.01 -15.71
N SER A 61 6.40 18.86 -16.39
CA SER A 61 6.57 18.82 -17.83
C SER A 61 5.36 19.39 -18.56
N GLU A 62 5.60 20.04 -19.70
CA GLU A 62 4.51 20.55 -20.53
C GLU A 62 3.61 19.41 -21.04
N ASP A 63 4.16 18.21 -21.25
CA ASP A 63 3.42 17.05 -21.74
C ASP A 63 2.37 16.58 -20.75
N VAL A 64 2.72 16.45 -19.46
CA VAL A 64 1.74 16.02 -18.43
C VAL A 64 0.68 17.09 -18.18
N ILE A 65 1.06 18.37 -18.21
CA ILE A 65 0.10 19.48 -18.08
C ILE A 65 -0.83 19.51 -19.31
N ARG A 66 -0.32 19.24 -20.50
CA ARG A 66 -1.08 19.16 -21.73
C ARG A 66 -2.12 18.03 -21.69
N LEU A 67 -1.73 16.83 -21.23
CA LEU A 67 -2.65 15.71 -21.05
C LEU A 67 -3.73 16.05 -20.03
N MET A 68 -3.35 16.56 -18.85
CA MET A 68 -4.28 16.98 -17.82
C MET A 68 -5.30 18.00 -18.31
N SER A 69 -4.82 19.04 -19.01
CA SER A 69 -5.68 20.10 -19.56
C SER A 69 -6.63 19.57 -20.63
N TYR A 70 -6.14 18.66 -21.46
CA TYR A 70 -6.98 18.04 -22.49
C TYR A 70 -8.09 17.16 -21.91
N VAL A 71 -7.79 16.31 -20.92
CA VAL A 71 -8.81 15.53 -20.19
C VAL A 71 -9.84 16.45 -19.54
N LYS A 72 -9.39 17.55 -18.93
CA LYS A 72 -10.25 18.57 -18.33
C LYS A 72 -11.18 19.22 -19.37
N LYS A 73 -10.64 19.57 -20.56
CA LYS A 73 -11.38 20.17 -21.67
C LYS A 73 -12.45 19.24 -22.23
N MET A 74 -12.14 17.94 -22.28
CA MET A 74 -13.09 16.91 -22.73
C MET A 74 -14.18 16.60 -21.69
N GLY A 75 -14.14 17.19 -20.51
CA GLY A 75 -15.11 16.96 -19.45
C GLY A 75 -15.00 15.59 -18.75
N LEU A 76 -13.88 14.88 -18.95
CA LEU A 76 -13.65 13.53 -18.46
C LEU A 76 -13.03 13.53 -17.03
N LYS A 77 -13.69 14.24 -16.10
CA LYS A 77 -13.23 14.36 -14.71
C LYS A 77 -13.96 13.38 -13.82
N ASP A 78 -13.22 12.73 -12.95
CA ASP A 78 -13.71 11.95 -11.83
C ASP A 78 -12.94 12.31 -10.55
N SER A 79 -13.23 11.64 -9.43
CA SER A 79 -12.55 11.87 -8.16
C SER A 79 -11.05 11.58 -8.20
N LEU A 80 -10.63 10.62 -9.04
CA LEU A 80 -9.21 10.28 -9.23
C LEU A 80 -8.49 11.35 -10.06
N PHE A 81 -9.17 11.91 -11.08
CA PHE A 81 -8.66 13.06 -11.82
C PHE A 81 -8.36 14.24 -10.89
N ASP A 82 -9.28 14.55 -9.98
CA ASP A 82 -9.08 15.66 -9.04
C ASP A 82 -7.90 15.41 -8.09
N ALA A 83 -7.74 14.18 -7.60
CA ALA A 83 -6.62 13.80 -6.75
C ALA A 83 -5.27 13.91 -7.48
N VAL A 84 -5.16 13.34 -8.68
CA VAL A 84 -3.92 13.37 -9.48
C VAL A 84 -3.59 14.81 -9.92
N SER A 85 -4.59 15.56 -10.36
CA SER A 85 -4.41 16.98 -10.74
C SER A 85 -3.99 17.83 -9.55
N GLY A 86 -4.52 17.52 -8.34
CA GLY A 86 -4.10 18.19 -7.10
C GLY A 86 -2.61 18.02 -6.83
N ILE A 87 -2.06 16.83 -7.06
CA ILE A 87 -0.61 16.57 -6.92
C ILE A 87 0.19 17.34 -7.97
N LEU A 88 -0.26 17.34 -9.23
CA LEU A 88 0.44 18.02 -10.31
C LEU A 88 0.41 19.55 -10.18
N ASN A 89 -0.61 20.10 -9.54
CA ASN A 89 -0.73 21.54 -9.28
C ASN A 89 0.20 22.03 -8.17
N ASN A 90 0.76 21.13 -7.37
CA ASN A 90 1.78 21.48 -6.39
C ASN A 90 3.17 21.51 -7.03
N ASP A 91 4.03 22.36 -6.48
CA ASP A 91 5.43 22.43 -6.86
C ASP A 91 6.11 21.06 -6.77
N ARG A 92 6.84 20.68 -7.82
CA ARG A 92 7.54 19.39 -7.88
C ARG A 92 8.50 19.19 -6.72
N THR A 93 9.24 20.25 -6.35
CA THR A 93 10.21 20.14 -5.25
C THR A 93 9.56 19.91 -3.89
N TYR A 94 8.33 20.37 -3.71
CA TYR A 94 7.56 20.08 -2.50
C TYR A 94 7.18 18.60 -2.44
N PHE A 95 6.67 18.04 -3.55
CA PHE A 95 6.37 16.61 -3.63
C PHE A 95 7.61 15.76 -3.39
N ASP A 96 8.72 16.09 -4.05
CA ASP A 96 10.00 15.38 -3.92
C ASP A 96 10.50 15.37 -2.45
N LYS A 97 10.31 16.47 -1.72
CA LYS A 97 10.63 16.53 -0.28
C LYS A 97 9.74 15.62 0.56
N LEU A 98 8.45 15.52 0.25
CA LEU A 98 7.52 14.65 0.97
C LEU A 98 7.89 13.18 0.83
N VAL A 99 8.27 12.76 -0.38
CA VAL A 99 8.57 11.35 -0.66
C VAL A 99 10.02 10.97 -0.43
N SER A 100 10.94 11.94 -0.33
CA SER A 100 12.39 11.70 -0.20
C SER A 100 12.76 10.84 1.01
N SER A 101 12.00 10.93 2.11
CA SER A 101 12.22 10.11 3.30
C SER A 101 11.88 8.64 3.09
N LEU A 102 11.07 8.32 2.07
CA LEU A 102 10.67 6.95 1.72
C LEU A 102 11.65 6.27 0.78
N TYR A 103 12.43 7.04 -0.01
CA TYR A 103 13.31 6.47 -1.02
C TYR A 103 14.29 5.43 -0.48
N PRO A 104 15.03 5.67 0.61
CA PRO A 104 15.99 4.69 1.11
C PRO A 104 15.32 3.38 1.54
N LEU A 105 14.10 3.45 2.08
CA LEU A 105 13.34 2.26 2.44
C LEU A 105 12.83 1.54 1.20
N LEU A 106 12.22 2.26 0.26
CA LEU A 106 11.72 1.67 -0.99
C LEU A 106 12.85 1.05 -1.81
N GLU A 107 14.02 1.69 -1.87
CA GLU A 107 15.21 1.15 -2.54
C GLU A 107 15.64 -0.20 -1.92
N LYS A 108 15.65 -0.31 -0.60
CA LYS A 108 15.92 -1.58 0.09
C LYS A 108 14.88 -2.65 -0.21
N LEU A 109 13.59 -2.28 -0.22
CA LEU A 109 12.49 -3.21 -0.49
C LEU A 109 12.42 -3.66 -1.95
N THR A 110 13.00 -2.88 -2.88
CA THR A 110 12.98 -3.15 -4.32
C THR A 110 14.32 -3.65 -4.87
N SER A 111 15.28 -3.96 -4.00
CA SER A 111 16.61 -4.44 -4.41
C SER A 111 16.96 -5.81 -3.81
N GLY A 112 17.89 -6.49 -4.47
CA GLY A 112 18.45 -7.76 -4.00
C GLY A 112 17.45 -8.90 -3.83
N ASP A 113 17.70 -9.75 -2.85
CA ASP A 113 16.85 -10.93 -2.58
C ASP A 113 15.54 -10.58 -1.90
N ILE A 114 15.48 -9.44 -1.20
CA ILE A 114 14.25 -8.94 -0.59
C ILE A 114 13.22 -8.62 -1.69
N ALA A 115 13.62 -7.91 -2.74
CA ALA A 115 12.75 -7.59 -3.86
C ALA A 115 12.14 -8.84 -4.49
N LYS A 116 12.93 -9.90 -4.68
CA LYS A 116 12.45 -11.17 -5.23
C LYS A 116 11.37 -11.83 -4.35
N LEU A 117 11.43 -11.61 -3.03
CA LEU A 117 10.51 -12.20 -2.08
C LEU A 117 9.20 -11.42 -1.97
N ILE A 118 9.26 -10.09 -1.90
CA ILE A 118 8.12 -9.24 -1.54
C ILE A 118 7.52 -8.46 -2.71
N SER A 119 8.17 -8.50 -3.89
CA SER A 119 7.69 -7.85 -5.11
C SER A 119 7.58 -8.89 -6.24
N PRO A 120 6.62 -9.83 -6.15
CA PRO A 120 6.43 -10.83 -7.20
C PRO A 120 5.97 -10.16 -8.50
N GLU A 121 6.46 -10.65 -9.61
CA GLU A 121 5.92 -10.34 -10.93
C GLU A 121 4.66 -11.18 -11.14
N PHE A 122 3.50 -10.61 -10.85
CA PHE A 122 2.22 -11.33 -10.86
C PHE A 122 1.86 -11.97 -12.22
N ASP A 123 2.44 -11.46 -13.29
CA ASP A 123 2.18 -11.94 -14.66
C ASP A 123 3.22 -12.99 -15.12
N ASP A 124 4.26 -13.24 -14.31
CA ASP A 124 5.24 -14.30 -14.60
C ASP A 124 4.69 -15.66 -14.13
N LEU A 125 4.06 -16.36 -15.08
CA LEU A 125 3.55 -17.72 -14.85
C LEU A 125 4.67 -18.78 -14.74
N THR A 126 5.91 -18.41 -14.95
CA THR A 126 7.07 -19.32 -14.84
C THR A 126 7.68 -19.33 -13.45
N ASP A 127 7.34 -18.35 -12.60
CA ASP A 127 7.79 -18.28 -11.21
C ASP A 127 7.04 -19.35 -10.37
N PRO A 128 7.74 -20.38 -9.86
CA PRO A 128 7.09 -21.45 -9.09
C PRO A 128 6.80 -21.05 -7.64
N ARG A 129 7.24 -19.87 -7.20
CA ARG A 129 7.07 -19.44 -5.81
C ARG A 129 5.60 -19.15 -5.51
N PRO A 130 5.06 -19.67 -4.39
CA PRO A 130 3.70 -19.34 -3.99
C PRO A 130 3.60 -17.87 -3.55
N ILE A 131 2.56 -17.19 -4.00
CA ILE A 131 2.22 -15.86 -3.50
C ILE A 131 1.48 -16.05 -2.17
N LEU A 132 1.94 -15.35 -1.12
CA LEU A 132 1.27 -15.34 0.17
C LEU A 132 -0.07 -14.59 0.03
N ASP A 133 -1.14 -15.29 0.34
CA ASP A 133 -2.50 -14.76 0.42
C ASP A 133 -3.12 -15.23 1.74
N TRP A 134 -3.39 -14.29 2.64
CA TRP A 134 -3.92 -14.60 3.96
C TRP A 134 -5.29 -15.27 3.94
N GLN A 135 -6.15 -14.91 2.99
CA GLN A 135 -7.46 -15.55 2.85
C GLN A 135 -7.30 -17.04 2.49
N LYS A 136 -6.37 -17.33 1.58
CA LYS A 136 -6.02 -18.70 1.19
C LYS A 136 -5.43 -19.48 2.37
N VAL A 137 -4.48 -18.88 3.09
CA VAL A 137 -3.87 -19.46 4.30
C VAL A 137 -4.94 -19.88 5.32
N ILE A 138 -5.90 -18.98 5.60
CA ILE A 138 -6.97 -19.25 6.55
C ILE A 138 -7.94 -20.32 6.03
N ASN A 139 -8.28 -20.29 4.76
CA ASN A 139 -9.19 -21.26 4.16
C ASN A 139 -8.61 -22.68 4.14
N GLU A 140 -7.32 -22.79 3.90
CA GLU A 140 -6.60 -24.07 3.84
C GLU A 140 -6.15 -24.58 5.24
N ASN A 141 -6.39 -23.83 6.31
CA ASN A 141 -5.83 -24.09 7.66
C ASN A 141 -4.29 -24.25 7.63
N ALA A 142 -3.63 -23.47 6.80
CA ALA A 142 -2.20 -23.56 6.67
C ALA A 142 -1.47 -22.91 7.86
N VAL A 143 -0.24 -23.36 8.10
CA VAL A 143 0.68 -22.76 9.07
C VAL A 143 1.70 -21.93 8.31
N VAL A 144 1.84 -20.66 8.70
CA VAL A 144 2.81 -19.74 8.10
C VAL A 144 3.83 -19.35 9.14
N TYR A 145 5.09 -19.52 8.82
CA TYR A 145 6.21 -19.00 9.60
C TYR A 145 6.86 -17.86 8.83
N VAL A 146 6.97 -16.70 9.48
CA VAL A 146 7.58 -15.49 8.90
C VAL A 146 8.86 -15.18 9.65
N GLY A 147 10.00 -15.32 9.00
CA GLY A 147 11.30 -14.90 9.52
C GLY A 147 11.57 -13.45 9.13
N LEU A 148 11.53 -12.54 10.11
CA LEU A 148 11.91 -11.14 9.93
C LEU A 148 13.27 -10.91 10.58
N ASP A 149 14.33 -10.76 9.77
CA ASP A 149 15.70 -10.57 10.27
C ASP A 149 15.95 -9.10 10.64
N SER A 150 15.51 -8.74 11.85
CA SER A 150 15.70 -7.39 12.39
C SER A 150 17.16 -7.08 12.75
N LEU A 151 17.99 -8.11 12.95
CA LEU A 151 19.40 -7.92 13.26
C LEU A 151 20.21 -7.47 12.04
N THR A 152 19.83 -7.95 10.86
CA THR A 152 20.49 -7.54 9.59
C THR A 152 19.96 -6.22 9.08
N ASP A 153 18.63 -6.03 9.03
CA ASP A 153 18.00 -4.78 8.64
C ASP A 153 16.65 -4.56 9.36
N GLN A 154 16.71 -3.85 10.48
CA GLN A 154 15.53 -3.54 11.30
C GLN A 154 14.47 -2.73 10.54
N GLN A 155 14.88 -1.82 9.65
CA GLN A 155 13.93 -0.99 8.89
C GLN A 155 13.10 -1.83 7.94
N VAL A 156 13.75 -2.73 7.21
CA VAL A 156 13.07 -3.66 6.29
C VAL A 156 12.17 -4.63 7.06
N ALA A 157 12.70 -5.26 8.11
CA ALA A 157 11.94 -6.20 8.94
C ALA A 157 10.68 -5.55 9.52
N THR A 158 10.80 -4.33 10.07
CA THR A 158 9.67 -3.56 10.60
C THR A 158 8.68 -3.18 9.50
N ALA A 159 9.14 -2.72 8.34
CA ALA A 159 8.26 -2.32 7.25
C ALA A 159 7.45 -3.51 6.70
N VAL A 160 8.10 -4.65 6.48
CA VAL A 160 7.44 -5.87 6.01
C VAL A 160 6.47 -6.39 7.07
N GLY A 161 6.87 -6.47 8.33
CA GLY A 161 6.01 -6.89 9.43
C GLY A 161 4.78 -6.02 9.58
N ASN A 162 4.92 -4.70 9.54
CA ASN A 162 3.80 -3.76 9.61
C ASN A 162 2.86 -3.90 8.40
N ALA A 163 3.38 -4.08 7.19
CA ALA A 163 2.56 -4.33 6.01
C ALA A 163 1.75 -5.63 6.14
N MET A 164 2.36 -6.70 6.64
CA MET A 164 1.68 -7.97 6.89
C MET A 164 0.59 -7.84 7.96
N PHE A 165 0.83 -7.10 9.05
CA PHE A 165 -0.18 -6.84 10.08
C PHE A 165 -1.31 -5.94 9.57
N ALA A 166 -1.01 -4.94 8.77
CA ALA A 166 -2.03 -4.09 8.16
C ALA A 166 -2.97 -4.90 7.26
N ASP A 167 -2.42 -5.81 6.47
CA ASP A 167 -3.19 -6.71 5.60
C ASP A 167 -4.05 -7.69 6.43
N LEU A 168 -3.48 -8.33 7.46
CA LEU A 168 -4.24 -9.16 8.40
C LEU A 168 -5.36 -8.39 9.11
N THR A 169 -5.11 -7.14 9.50
CA THR A 169 -6.10 -6.27 10.13
C THR A 169 -7.25 -5.97 9.17
N SER A 170 -6.94 -5.67 7.91
CA SER A 170 -7.93 -5.47 6.85
C SER A 170 -8.78 -6.72 6.65
N LEU A 171 -8.15 -7.89 6.53
CA LEU A 171 -8.82 -9.16 6.38
C LEU A 171 -9.69 -9.50 7.61
N SER A 172 -9.21 -9.22 8.83
CA SER A 172 -10.00 -9.42 10.04
C SER A 172 -11.30 -8.61 10.03
N GLY A 173 -11.25 -7.39 9.49
CA GLY A 173 -12.44 -6.55 9.28
C GLY A 173 -13.41 -7.13 8.26
N GLN A 174 -12.93 -7.74 7.21
CA GLN A 174 -13.75 -8.43 6.20
C GLN A 174 -14.40 -9.70 6.80
N ILE A 175 -13.62 -10.53 7.50
CA ILE A 175 -14.12 -11.73 8.20
C ILE A 175 -15.18 -11.35 9.23
N TYR A 176 -14.98 -10.26 9.97
CA TYR A 176 -15.95 -9.79 10.96
C TYR A 176 -17.28 -9.41 10.32
N LYS A 177 -17.25 -8.75 9.15
CA LYS A 177 -18.46 -8.27 8.45
C LYS A 177 -19.17 -9.37 7.68
N PHE A 178 -18.44 -10.25 7.02
CA PHE A 178 -18.96 -11.15 6.01
C PHE A 178 -18.77 -12.64 6.34
N GLY A 179 -18.05 -12.96 7.41
CA GLY A 179 -17.66 -14.33 7.77
C GLY A 179 -16.40 -14.81 7.05
N VAL A 180 -15.89 -15.95 7.50
CA VAL A 180 -14.64 -16.56 6.97
C VAL A 180 -14.79 -17.00 5.51
N SER A 181 -16.01 -17.35 5.10
CA SER A 181 -16.32 -17.81 3.73
C SER A 181 -16.68 -16.69 2.77
N TYR A 182 -16.26 -15.46 3.02
CA TYR A 182 -16.52 -14.35 2.09
C TYR A 182 -16.09 -14.70 0.66
N GLY A 183 -17.06 -14.74 -0.25
CA GLY A 183 -16.86 -15.12 -1.65
C GLY A 183 -16.94 -16.63 -1.94
N GLN A 184 -17.23 -17.48 -0.95
CA GLN A 184 -17.45 -18.92 -1.14
C GLN A 184 -18.89 -19.31 -0.78
N SER A 185 -19.42 -20.37 -1.42
CA SER A 185 -20.82 -20.79 -1.31
C SER A 185 -21.20 -21.50 -0.02
N ASP A 186 -20.24 -21.92 0.79
CA ASP A 186 -20.50 -22.70 2.00
C ASP A 186 -20.43 -21.83 3.26
N LYS A 187 -21.40 -22.04 4.18
CA LYS A 187 -21.38 -21.45 5.53
C LYS A 187 -20.21 -22.07 6.31
N ALA A 188 -19.05 -21.44 6.25
CA ALA A 188 -17.93 -21.91 7.05
C ALA A 188 -18.17 -21.65 8.52
N GLU A 189 -17.90 -22.69 9.35
CA GLU A 189 -17.85 -22.55 10.78
C GLU A 189 -16.80 -21.50 11.20
N LYS A 190 -17.06 -20.82 12.32
CA LYS A 190 -16.10 -19.87 12.89
C LYS A 190 -14.78 -20.58 13.15
N ARG A 191 -13.73 -20.15 12.48
CA ARG A 191 -12.38 -20.68 12.65
C ARG A 191 -11.61 -19.80 13.63
N TRP A 192 -10.75 -20.43 14.42
CA TRP A 192 -9.78 -19.73 15.25
C TRP A 192 -8.47 -19.58 14.48
N ILE A 193 -7.92 -18.39 14.49
CA ILE A 193 -6.67 -18.03 13.83
C ILE A 193 -5.70 -17.63 14.93
N ASP A 194 -4.68 -18.45 15.15
CA ASP A 194 -3.67 -18.19 16.15
C ASP A 194 -2.52 -17.40 15.54
N LEU A 195 -2.27 -16.20 16.06
CA LEU A 195 -1.17 -15.34 15.69
C LEU A 195 -0.17 -15.28 16.85
N HIS A 196 1.06 -15.68 16.57
CA HIS A 196 2.17 -15.59 17.51
C HIS A 196 3.17 -14.55 17.01
N ALA A 197 3.43 -13.53 17.81
CA ALA A 197 4.40 -12.47 17.50
C ALA A 197 5.54 -12.52 18.50
N ASP A 198 6.67 -13.06 18.09
CA ASP A 198 7.91 -13.05 18.87
C ASP A 198 8.62 -11.71 18.72
N GLU A 199 9.38 -11.32 19.74
CA GLU A 199 9.99 -9.99 19.83
C GLU A 199 9.01 -8.86 19.47
N PHE A 200 7.82 -8.94 20.06
CA PHE A 200 6.68 -8.08 19.74
C PHE A 200 7.01 -6.59 19.80
N ASN A 201 7.90 -6.18 20.70
CA ASN A 201 8.40 -4.82 20.81
C ASN A 201 9.05 -4.30 19.50
N GLU A 202 9.62 -5.18 18.67
CA GLU A 202 10.19 -4.79 17.37
C GLU A 202 9.13 -4.56 16.29
N LEU A 203 8.02 -5.26 16.39
CA LEU A 203 6.94 -5.29 15.40
C LEU A 203 5.77 -4.35 15.74
N VAL A 204 5.67 -3.91 17.00
CA VAL A 204 4.53 -3.11 17.45
C VAL A 204 4.50 -1.75 16.80
N GLY A 205 3.33 -1.39 16.24
CA GLY A 205 3.03 -0.10 15.64
C GLY A 205 1.57 0.26 15.82
N ASP A 206 1.18 1.43 15.33
CA ASP A 206 -0.22 1.92 15.43
C ASP A 206 -1.20 0.98 14.67
N GLU A 207 -0.74 0.22 13.69
CA GLU A 207 -1.53 -0.74 12.92
C GLU A 207 -1.95 -1.97 13.73
N PHE A 208 -1.18 -2.33 14.77
CA PHE A 208 -1.47 -3.49 15.59
C PHE A 208 -2.60 -3.24 16.60
N ILE A 209 -2.76 -2.01 17.06
CA ILE A 209 -3.81 -1.65 18.04
C ILE A 209 -5.22 -1.97 17.53
N PRO A 210 -5.61 -1.57 16.29
CA PRO A 210 -6.91 -1.95 15.72
C PRO A 210 -7.11 -3.46 15.60
N MET A 211 -6.04 -4.21 15.33
CA MET A 211 -6.10 -5.67 15.24
C MET A 211 -6.47 -6.28 16.60
N LEU A 212 -5.79 -5.91 17.68
CA LEU A 212 -6.11 -6.38 19.02
C LEU A 212 -7.55 -6.06 19.43
N ASN A 213 -8.01 -4.85 19.10
CA ASN A 213 -9.33 -4.39 19.50
C ASN A 213 -10.48 -5.13 18.79
N LYS A 214 -10.30 -5.55 17.54
CA LYS A 214 -11.37 -6.04 16.66
C LYS A 214 -11.21 -7.49 16.23
N ALA A 215 -9.99 -7.99 16.16
CA ALA A 215 -9.69 -9.28 15.57
C ALA A 215 -10.29 -10.47 16.35
N ARG A 216 -10.50 -10.33 17.68
CA ARG A 216 -11.18 -11.37 18.49
C ARG A 216 -12.58 -11.69 17.94
N GLY A 217 -13.33 -10.68 17.50
CA GLY A 217 -14.65 -10.87 16.87
C GLY A 217 -14.57 -11.67 15.56
N ALA A 218 -13.46 -11.54 14.84
CA ALA A 218 -13.15 -12.29 13.62
C ALA A 218 -12.52 -13.67 13.87
N GLY A 219 -12.29 -14.06 15.14
CA GLY A 219 -11.72 -15.36 15.51
C GLY A 219 -10.20 -15.36 15.69
N PHE A 220 -9.55 -14.21 15.72
CA PHE A 220 -8.10 -14.16 15.99
C PHE A 220 -7.80 -14.27 17.48
N ARG A 221 -6.76 -15.03 17.79
CA ARG A 221 -6.15 -15.13 19.11
C ARG A 221 -4.69 -14.73 18.97
N CYS A 222 -4.33 -13.60 19.59
CA CYS A 222 -2.98 -13.05 19.47
C CYS A 222 -2.17 -13.37 20.74
N THR A 223 -1.00 -13.95 20.56
CA THR A 223 0.00 -14.15 21.60
C THR A 223 1.24 -13.35 21.25
N ALA A 224 1.59 -12.40 22.08
CA ALA A 224 2.77 -11.56 21.91
C ALA A 224 3.83 -11.95 22.96
N TYR A 225 5.06 -12.11 22.50
CA TYR A 225 6.22 -12.39 23.35
C TYR A 225 7.12 -11.16 23.35
N THR A 226 7.52 -10.71 24.52
CA THR A 226 8.41 -9.57 24.70
C THR A 226 9.21 -9.75 26.00
N GLN A 227 10.38 -9.14 26.06
CA GLN A 227 11.24 -9.23 27.24
C GLN A 227 10.72 -8.36 28.36
N THR A 228 10.37 -7.10 28.07
CA THR A 228 9.85 -6.17 29.07
C THR A 228 8.71 -5.31 28.49
N VAL A 229 7.83 -4.83 29.38
CA VAL A 229 6.80 -3.85 29.03
C VAL A 229 7.42 -2.51 28.64
N ALA A 230 8.56 -2.16 29.26
CA ALA A 230 9.26 -0.93 28.96
C ALA A 230 9.75 -0.85 27.50
N ASP A 231 10.10 -1.98 26.88
CA ASP A 231 10.50 -2.03 25.47
C ASP A 231 9.33 -1.65 24.54
N ILE A 232 8.13 -2.10 24.88
CA ILE A 232 6.90 -1.74 24.16
C ILE A 232 6.61 -0.24 24.32
N GLU A 233 6.74 0.31 25.54
CA GLU A 233 6.53 1.73 25.81
C GLU A 233 7.54 2.61 25.03
N ALA A 234 8.80 2.19 25.02
CA ALA A 234 9.87 2.89 24.28
C ALA A 234 9.59 2.90 22.77
N LYS A 235 9.16 1.76 22.22
CA LYS A 235 8.87 1.63 20.78
C LYS A 235 7.66 2.47 20.35
N ILE A 236 6.58 2.46 21.13
CA ILE A 236 5.37 3.24 20.86
C ILE A 236 5.60 4.73 21.11
N GLY A 237 6.56 5.10 21.95
CA GLY A 237 6.84 6.49 22.32
C GLY A 237 5.73 7.13 23.19
N SER A 238 4.81 6.33 23.75
CA SER A 238 3.70 6.79 24.60
C SER A 238 3.28 5.70 25.57
N THR A 239 3.51 5.92 26.85
CA THR A 239 3.07 5.02 27.93
C THR A 239 1.57 4.78 27.91
N THR A 240 0.76 5.83 27.65
CA THR A 240 -0.70 5.72 27.58
C THR A 240 -1.16 4.80 26.45
N LYS A 241 -0.59 4.95 25.24
CA LYS A 241 -0.90 4.05 24.11
C LYS A 241 -0.44 2.62 24.40
N ALA A 242 0.74 2.42 24.97
CA ALA A 242 1.24 1.10 25.34
C ALA A 242 0.33 0.42 26.37
N GLN A 243 -0.10 1.14 27.41
CA GLN A 243 -1.05 0.61 28.40
C GLN A 243 -2.43 0.29 27.79
N GLN A 244 -2.94 1.13 26.90
CA GLN A 244 -4.16 0.85 26.15
C GLN A 244 -4.03 -0.44 25.33
N MET A 245 -2.91 -0.64 24.68
CA MET A 245 -2.66 -1.85 23.91
C MET A 245 -2.55 -3.09 24.81
N LEU A 246 -1.76 -2.99 25.88
CA LEU A 246 -1.59 -4.09 26.85
C LEU A 246 -2.90 -4.45 27.53
N GLY A 247 -3.78 -3.50 27.79
CA GLY A 247 -5.11 -3.74 28.32
C GLY A 247 -6.03 -4.57 27.40
N ASN A 248 -5.69 -4.70 26.12
CA ASN A 248 -6.42 -5.57 25.19
C ASN A 248 -5.92 -7.03 25.20
N PHE A 249 -4.75 -7.30 25.77
CA PHE A 249 -4.31 -8.65 26.04
C PHE A 249 -4.99 -9.14 27.33
N ASN A 250 -5.85 -10.13 27.20
CA ASN A 250 -6.42 -10.83 28.37
C ASN A 250 -5.42 -11.90 28.84
N ASN A 251 -5.05 -11.84 30.08
CA ASN A 251 -4.31 -12.92 30.74
C ASN A 251 -5.20 -14.12 30.99
#